data_b97164559c21b19852d027e3c1cef078
#
_entry.id   b97164559c21b19852d027e3c1cef078
#
_cell.length_a   1.000
_cell.length_b   1.000
_cell.length_c   1.000
_cell.angle_alpha   90.00
_cell.angle_beta   90.00
_cell.angle_gamma   90.00
#
_symmetry.space_group_name_H-M   'P 1'
#
loop_
_entity.id
_entity.type
_entity.pdbx_description
1 polymer ?
#
loop_
_entity_poly.entity_id
_entity_poly.type
_entity_poly.pdbx_seq_one_letter_code
_entity_poly.pdbx_strand_id
1 'polypeptide(L)'
;MGIHVDVETCNRCGTAEEPLCVRDCPGDLMFIAEHGKAAITTNRDCWDCAACVKVCPTQAITMQLPVSLVVRGVSLRGRAYRHKTTWSIALRDGSERSYETPAAGKPPFAPSL
;
A
#
# COMPACT_ATOMS: atom_id res chain seq x y z
N MET A 1 -0.22 11.62 7.61
CA MET A 1 -0.44 10.68 6.49
C MET A 1 -0.99 9.39 7.08
N GLY A 2 -0.92 8.30 6.40
CA GLY A 2 -1.43 7.04 6.86
C GLY A 2 -2.03 6.24 5.71
N ILE A 3 -2.68 5.14 6.06
CA ILE A 3 -3.27 4.27 5.05
C ILE A 3 -4.77 4.10 5.31
N HIS A 4 -5.46 3.68 4.27
CA HIS A 4 -6.87 3.30 4.34
C HIS A 4 -7.03 1.90 3.78
N VAL A 5 -7.78 1.05 4.50
CA VAL A 5 -8.08 -0.30 4.05
C VAL A 5 -9.52 -0.35 3.54
N ASP A 6 -9.69 -0.78 2.30
CA ASP A 6 -11.00 -1.07 1.74
C ASP A 6 -11.41 -2.48 2.20
N VAL A 7 -12.29 -2.54 3.17
CA VAL A 7 -12.71 -3.81 3.78
C VAL A 7 -13.45 -4.72 2.80
N GLU A 8 -14.06 -4.17 1.77
CA GLU A 8 -14.74 -4.97 0.75
C GLU A 8 -13.76 -5.67 -0.18
N THR A 9 -12.65 -4.99 -0.49
CA THR A 9 -11.61 -5.54 -1.36
C THR A 9 -10.66 -6.47 -0.62
N CYS A 10 -10.45 -6.24 0.67
CA CYS A 10 -9.56 -7.06 1.49
C CYS A 10 -10.10 -8.49 1.61
N ASN A 11 -9.27 -9.47 1.27
CA ASN A 11 -9.63 -10.89 1.41
C ASN A 11 -8.88 -11.58 2.55
N ARG A 12 -8.23 -10.84 3.43
CA ARG A 12 -7.42 -11.35 4.55
C ARG A 12 -6.24 -12.22 4.09
N CYS A 13 -5.83 -12.11 2.81
CA CYS A 13 -4.85 -13.01 2.21
C CYS A 13 -5.28 -14.48 2.26
N GLY A 14 -6.60 -14.73 2.11
CA GLY A 14 -7.16 -16.06 2.09
C GLY A 14 -7.05 -16.76 3.44
N THR A 15 -6.41 -17.91 3.46
CA THR A 15 -6.22 -18.73 4.66
C THR A 15 -4.84 -18.57 5.30
N ALA A 16 -4.08 -17.55 4.92
CA ALA A 16 -2.75 -17.31 5.47
C ALA A 16 -2.82 -17.10 6.99
N GLU A 17 -1.93 -17.72 7.72
CA GLU A 17 -1.82 -17.55 9.17
C GLU A 17 -1.54 -16.09 9.52
N GLU A 18 -0.61 -15.49 8.77
CA GLU A 18 -0.24 -14.09 8.94
C GLU A 18 -0.40 -13.38 7.61
N PRO A 19 -1.41 -12.49 7.47
CA PRO A 19 -1.55 -11.70 6.25
C PRO A 19 -0.30 -10.87 5.95
N LEU A 20 -0.04 -10.64 4.66
CA LEU A 20 1.19 -9.96 4.23
C LEU A 20 1.34 -8.56 4.82
N CYS A 21 0.26 -7.81 4.91
CA CYS A 21 0.32 -6.46 5.48
C CYS A 21 0.68 -6.48 6.98
N VAL A 22 0.20 -7.48 7.70
CA VAL A 22 0.53 -7.67 9.12
C VAL A 22 2.01 -8.03 9.27
N ARG A 23 2.49 -8.94 8.44
CA ARG A 23 3.88 -9.38 8.45
C ARG A 23 4.86 -8.25 8.13
N ASP A 24 4.54 -7.43 7.14
CA ASP A 24 5.50 -6.50 6.56
C ASP A 24 5.46 -5.10 7.17
N CYS A 25 4.51 -4.81 8.06
CA CYS A 25 4.48 -3.50 8.72
C CYS A 25 5.64 -3.36 9.71
N PRO A 26 6.60 -2.45 9.46
CA PRO A 26 7.76 -2.31 10.35
C PRO A 26 7.42 -1.78 11.74
N GLY A 27 6.31 -1.05 11.87
CA GLY A 27 5.83 -0.56 13.15
C GLY A 27 4.89 -1.48 13.88
N ASP A 28 4.59 -2.65 13.30
CA ASP A 28 3.66 -3.64 13.86
C ASP A 28 2.28 -3.03 14.13
N LEU A 29 1.80 -2.23 13.21
CA LEU A 29 0.54 -1.50 13.35
C LEU A 29 -0.66 -2.20 12.73
N MET A 30 -0.42 -3.11 11.79
CA MET A 30 -1.50 -3.82 11.09
C MET A 30 -1.95 -5.04 11.89
N PHE A 31 -3.24 -5.29 11.89
CA PHE A 31 -3.83 -6.45 12.57
C PHE A 31 -5.11 -6.87 11.84
N ILE A 32 -5.62 -8.03 12.18
CA ILE A 32 -6.93 -8.48 11.69
C ILE A 32 -7.99 -8.13 12.73
N ALA A 33 -8.90 -7.27 12.34
CA ALA A 33 -9.97 -6.79 13.22
C ALA A 33 -11.06 -7.86 13.40
N GLU A 34 -12.00 -7.59 14.30
CA GLU A 34 -13.10 -8.51 14.60
C GLU A 34 -13.96 -8.85 13.38
N HIS A 35 -14.08 -7.92 12.42
CA HIS A 35 -14.78 -8.17 11.16
C HIS A 35 -14.03 -9.09 10.19
N GLY A 36 -12.86 -9.58 10.58
CA GLY A 36 -12.07 -10.51 9.76
C GLY A 36 -11.23 -9.86 8.67
N LYS A 37 -11.15 -8.56 8.62
CA LYS A 37 -10.38 -7.81 7.62
C LYS A 37 -9.24 -7.05 8.28
N ALA A 38 -8.26 -6.65 7.47
CA ALA A 38 -7.12 -5.89 7.97
C ALA A 38 -7.53 -4.51 8.44
N ALA A 39 -6.85 -4.05 9.46
CA ALA A 39 -7.02 -2.70 10.01
C ALA A 39 -5.67 -2.21 10.54
N ILE A 40 -5.56 -0.91 10.75
CA ILE A 40 -4.37 -0.32 11.36
C ILE A 40 -4.72 0.17 12.76
N THR A 41 -3.82 -0.07 13.71
CA THR A 41 -4.00 0.35 15.10
C THR A 41 -4.15 1.86 15.21
N THR A 42 -3.25 2.59 14.57
CA THR A 42 -3.33 4.05 14.50
C THR A 42 -2.52 4.57 13.32
N ASN A 43 -3.12 5.47 12.55
CA ASN A 43 -2.42 6.14 11.46
C ASN A 43 -1.41 7.18 11.97
N ARG A 44 -1.55 7.58 13.23
CA ARG A 44 -0.63 8.53 13.87
C ARG A 44 0.81 8.00 13.90
N ASP A 45 0.98 6.70 14.14
CA ASP A 45 2.30 6.07 14.25
C ASP A 45 2.79 5.48 12.94
N CYS A 46 2.01 5.60 11.88
CA CYS A 46 2.36 5.08 10.56
C CYS A 46 3.51 5.92 9.96
N TRP A 47 4.53 5.21 9.45
CA TRP A 47 5.72 5.85 8.88
C TRP A 47 5.58 6.16 7.39
N ASP A 48 4.45 5.83 6.80
CA ASP A 48 4.20 6.04 5.38
C ASP A 48 5.20 5.31 4.47
N CYS A 49 5.68 4.16 4.91
CA CYS A 49 6.68 3.38 4.16
C CYS A 49 6.09 2.65 2.96
N ALA A 50 4.76 2.56 2.89
CA ALA A 50 4.02 1.88 1.82
C ALA A 50 4.28 0.36 1.70
N ALA A 51 4.88 -0.27 2.70
CA ALA A 51 5.12 -1.71 2.65
C ALA A 51 3.81 -2.50 2.52
N CYS A 52 2.81 -2.18 3.36
CA CYS A 52 1.50 -2.83 3.29
C CYS A 52 0.77 -2.54 1.97
N VAL A 53 0.91 -1.33 1.45
CA VAL A 53 0.29 -0.94 0.18
C VAL A 53 0.83 -1.78 -0.96
N LYS A 54 2.14 -2.01 -0.99
CA LYS A 54 2.82 -2.75 -2.05
C LYS A 54 2.57 -4.25 -2.01
N VAL A 55 2.47 -4.84 -0.82
CA VAL A 55 2.34 -6.30 -0.70
C VAL A 55 0.91 -6.80 -0.77
N CYS A 56 -0.08 -5.92 -0.63
CA CYS A 56 -1.48 -6.35 -0.66
C CYS A 56 -1.86 -6.92 -2.03
N PRO A 57 -2.22 -8.21 -2.11
CA PRO A 57 -2.49 -8.84 -3.40
C PRO A 57 -3.77 -8.36 -4.08
N THR A 58 -4.73 -7.84 -3.31
CA THR A 58 -5.99 -7.32 -3.84
C THR A 58 -5.99 -5.81 -4.00
N GLN A 59 -4.89 -5.15 -3.66
CA GLN A 59 -4.76 -3.69 -3.67
C GLN A 59 -5.85 -2.99 -2.82
N ALA A 60 -6.16 -3.60 -1.68
CA ALA A 60 -7.17 -3.07 -0.75
C ALA A 60 -6.66 -1.89 0.06
N ILE A 61 -5.35 -1.65 0.08
CA ILE A 61 -4.74 -0.64 0.93
C ILE A 61 -4.26 0.52 0.06
N THR A 62 -4.70 1.72 0.41
CA THR A 62 -4.29 2.96 -0.25
C THR A 62 -3.58 3.86 0.75
N MET A 63 -2.59 4.60 0.27
CA MET A 63 -1.92 5.62 1.07
C MET A 63 -2.70 6.92 0.99
N GLN A 64 -2.97 7.52 2.14
CA GLN A 64 -3.62 8.81 2.23
C GLN A 64 -2.56 9.90 2.24
N LEU A 65 -2.64 10.83 1.30
CA LEU A 65 -1.72 11.94 1.22
C LEU A 65 -2.24 13.12 2.06
N PRO A 66 -1.34 13.88 2.71
CA PRO A 66 -1.78 14.98 3.55
C PRO A 66 -2.38 16.12 2.71
N VAL A 67 -3.39 16.76 3.25
CA VAL A 67 -4.08 17.87 2.59
C VAL A 67 -3.12 19.03 2.28
N SER A 68 -2.07 19.17 3.07
CA SER A 68 -1.05 20.19 2.85
C SER A 68 -0.23 20.00 1.57
N LEU A 69 -0.17 18.77 1.05
CA LEU A 69 0.60 18.46 -0.16
C LEU A 69 -0.30 18.28 -1.39
N VAL A 70 -1.52 17.83 -1.18
CA VAL A 70 -2.45 17.53 -2.26
C VAL A 70 -3.87 17.90 -1.84
N VAL A 71 -4.72 18.07 -2.82
CA VAL A 71 -6.14 18.31 -2.58
C VAL A 71 -6.79 17.01 -2.10
N ARG A 72 -7.83 17.12 -1.28
CA ARG A 72 -8.60 15.95 -0.81
C ARG A 72 -9.09 15.10 -1.99
N GLY A 73 -9.16 13.81 -1.76
CA GLY A 73 -9.63 12.85 -2.76
C GLY A 73 -8.54 12.26 -3.64
N VAL A 74 -7.28 12.56 -3.35
CA VAL A 74 -6.15 11.91 -4.02
C VAL A 74 -5.70 10.72 -3.20
N SER A 75 -5.55 9.58 -3.84
CA SER A 75 -5.07 8.37 -3.18
C SER A 75 -3.99 7.70 -4.01
N LEU A 76 -3.10 6.98 -3.33
CA LEU A 76 -1.99 6.27 -3.95
C LEU A 76 -2.13 4.77 -3.68
N ARG A 77 -2.01 3.97 -4.72
CA ARG A 77 -1.91 2.52 -4.64
C ARG A 77 -0.60 2.06 -5.21
N GLY A 78 -0.11 0.95 -4.69
CA GLY A 78 1.09 0.32 -5.23
C GLY A 78 0.88 -1.18 -5.34
N ARG A 79 1.56 -1.79 -6.30
CA ARG A 79 1.60 -3.24 -6.40
C ARG A 79 3.01 -3.67 -6.75
N ALA A 80 3.56 -4.52 -5.90
CA ALA A 80 4.90 -5.06 -6.10
C ALA A 80 4.83 -6.30 -6.99
N TYR A 81 5.65 -6.31 -8.02
CA TYR A 81 5.91 -7.47 -8.86
C TYR A 81 7.36 -7.89 -8.67
N ARG A 82 7.75 -8.98 -9.28
CA ARG A 82 9.11 -9.52 -9.13
C ARG A 82 10.20 -8.53 -9.56
N HIS A 83 9.97 -7.79 -10.63
CA HIS A 83 10.98 -6.91 -11.24
C HIS A 83 10.64 -5.43 -11.18
N LYS A 84 9.42 -5.10 -10.75
CA LYS A 84 8.95 -3.72 -10.76
C LYS A 84 7.89 -3.51 -9.69
N THR A 85 7.62 -2.25 -9.40
CA THR A 85 6.46 -1.85 -8.63
C THR A 85 5.65 -0.88 -9.49
N THR A 86 4.35 -1.13 -9.60
CA THR A 86 3.44 -0.25 -10.31
C THR A 86 2.71 0.62 -9.29
N TRP A 87 2.75 1.93 -9.50
CA TRP A 87 2.10 2.92 -8.67
C TRP A 87 0.95 3.56 -9.43
N SER A 88 -0.20 3.69 -8.79
CA SER A 88 -1.38 4.31 -9.38
C SER A 88 -1.85 5.43 -8.47
N ILE A 89 -2.03 6.62 -9.03
CA ILE A 89 -2.53 7.79 -8.32
C ILE A 89 -3.92 8.09 -8.84
N ALA A 90 -4.93 7.95 -7.99
CA ALA A 90 -6.30 8.32 -8.31
C ALA A 90 -6.50 9.79 -7.97
N LEU A 91 -6.83 10.60 -8.97
CA LEU A 91 -7.02 12.04 -8.81
C LEU A 91 -8.48 12.36 -8.48
N ARG A 92 -8.68 13.55 -7.95
CA ARG A 92 -9.99 14.02 -7.51
C ARG A 92 -11.04 14.07 -8.62
N ASP A 93 -10.62 14.31 -9.86
CA ASP A 93 -11.51 14.38 -11.02
C ASP A 93 -11.92 13.01 -11.57
N GLY A 94 -11.47 11.93 -10.94
CA GLY A 94 -11.72 10.56 -11.38
C GLY A 94 -10.67 10.00 -12.32
N SER A 95 -9.71 10.81 -12.76
CA SER A 95 -8.62 10.31 -13.59
C SER A 95 -7.60 9.56 -12.74
N GLU A 96 -6.82 8.70 -13.40
CA GLU A 96 -5.79 7.91 -12.73
C GLU A 96 -4.51 7.96 -13.57
N ARG A 97 -3.38 8.11 -12.87
CA ARG A 97 -2.06 8.05 -13.49
C ARG A 97 -1.28 6.89 -12.90
N SER A 98 -0.53 6.21 -13.74
CA SER A 98 0.26 5.05 -13.34
C SER A 98 1.73 5.27 -13.70
N TYR A 99 2.60 4.78 -12.81
CA TYR A 99 4.04 4.85 -12.95
C TYR A 99 4.64 3.50 -12.58
N GLU A 100 5.76 3.15 -13.21
CA GLU A 100 6.47 1.93 -12.88
C GLU A 100 7.86 2.28 -12.35
N THR A 101 8.26 1.62 -11.27
CA THR A 101 9.60 1.74 -10.70
C THR A 101 10.25 0.37 -10.63
N PRO A 102 11.59 0.29 -10.82
CA PRO A 102 12.29 -0.99 -10.69
C PRO A 102 12.18 -1.53 -9.27
N ALA A 103 12.15 -2.86 -9.15
CA ALA A 103 12.14 -3.50 -7.85
C ALA A 103 13.46 -3.29 -7.12
N ALA A 104 13.40 -3.28 -5.79
CA ALA A 104 14.58 -3.18 -4.93
C ALA A 104 15.56 -4.33 -5.21
N GLY A 105 16.84 -4.05 -5.11
CA GLY A 105 17.92 -5.01 -5.37
C GLY A 105 18.53 -4.90 -6.76
N LYS A 106 17.85 -4.22 -7.69
CA LYS A 106 18.41 -3.90 -9.00
C LYS A 106 18.23 -2.41 -9.24
N PRO A 107 19.21 -1.60 -8.90
CA PRO A 107 19.09 -0.15 -9.05
C PRO A 107 18.84 0.23 -10.52
N PRO A 108 18.00 1.24 -10.77
CA PRO A 108 17.62 1.61 -12.12
C PRO A 108 18.78 2.07 -12.99
N PHE A 109 19.86 2.48 -12.36
CA PHE A 109 21.05 2.96 -13.06
C PHE A 109 22.22 1.97 -13.00
N ALA A 110 21.99 0.77 -12.48
CA ALA A 110 23.04 -0.24 -12.51
C ALA A 110 23.26 -0.66 -13.96
N PRO A 111 24.50 -0.66 -14.46
CA PRO A 111 24.74 -1.20 -15.78
C PRO A 111 24.31 -2.66 -15.82
N SER A 112 23.76 -3.06 -16.95
CA SER A 112 23.37 -4.46 -17.14
C SER A 112 24.62 -5.30 -17.13
N LEU A 113 24.85 -5.93 -16.01
CA LEU A 113 25.99 -6.85 -15.87
C LEU A 113 25.52 -8.26 -16.16
#